data_cedf4b4110880910ac6fe460463b4267
#
_entry.id   cedf4b4110880910ac6fe460463b4267
#
_cell.length_a   1.000
_cell.length_b   1.000
_cell.length_c   1.000
_cell.angle_alpha   90.00
_cell.angle_beta   90.00
_cell.angle_gamma   90.00
#
_symmetry.space_group_name_H-M   'P 1'
#
loop_
_entity.id
_entity.type
_entity.pdbx_description
1 polymer ?
#
loop_
_entity_poly.entity_id
_entity_poly.type
_entity_poly.pdbx_seq_one_letter_code
_entity_poly.pdbx_strand_id
1 'polypeptide(L)'
;MKNTRAILMLLIALVAGAAAVVSASRWLVQQSSSSVRQVVVAANDLNLGQPLNGSQLRLVSWPAGSVPPGAFEDMKTLEGRVVRTSLQRGEPVLDAKLAPVGTKGGLSAVINDGKRAITVRVNDVVGVAGFALPGNYVDVIVNTNEESKSTQNGSISKIVLEKILVLAVAQQVSRDDTQPKVVNAVTLEVTPDQAEKLDVARSVGTLSLVLRNQMDVADINTGGATKGTLLGKAPEAPAVKIVTQTATRTVVKTRTIAAAPAHSGNCVGVLTGVQGSVECF
;
A
#
# COMPACT_ATOMS: atom_id res chain seq x y z
N MET A 1 -35.60 76.95 -35.75
CA MET A 1 -35.22 75.72 -36.50
C MET A 1 -33.88 75.09 -36.09
N LYS A 2 -33.05 75.70 -35.21
CA LYS A 2 -31.78 75.08 -34.77
C LYS A 2 -31.96 74.00 -33.71
N ASN A 3 -32.98 74.05 -32.85
CA ASN A 3 -33.17 73.11 -31.74
C ASN A 3 -33.75 71.74 -32.17
N THR A 4 -34.50 71.67 -33.27
CA THR A 4 -35.08 70.40 -33.78
C THR A 4 -34.03 69.46 -34.32
N ARG A 5 -32.94 69.98 -34.95
CA ARG A 5 -31.81 69.12 -35.35
C ARG A 5 -31.04 68.58 -34.18
N ALA A 6 -30.87 69.37 -33.12
CA ALA A 6 -30.20 68.90 -31.88
C ALA A 6 -31.01 67.79 -31.14
N ILE A 7 -32.33 68.00 -31.09
CA ILE A 7 -33.23 66.96 -30.45
C ILE A 7 -33.25 65.69 -31.29
N LEU A 8 -33.24 65.79 -32.63
CA LEU A 8 -33.17 64.62 -33.51
C LEU A 8 -31.85 63.83 -33.31
N MET A 9 -30.72 64.52 -33.22
CA MET A 9 -29.40 63.88 -32.97
C MET A 9 -29.35 63.24 -31.60
N LEU A 10 -29.94 63.83 -30.57
CA LEU A 10 -30.00 63.30 -29.23
C LEU A 10 -30.87 62.02 -29.15
N LEU A 11 -32.03 61.99 -29.86
CA LEU A 11 -32.86 60.83 -30.02
C LEU A 11 -32.14 59.66 -30.73
N ILE A 12 -31.43 59.98 -31.86
CA ILE A 12 -30.64 58.95 -32.55
C ILE A 12 -29.54 58.39 -31.68
N ALA A 13 -28.83 59.24 -30.90
CA ALA A 13 -27.79 58.79 -29.98
C ALA A 13 -28.36 57.91 -28.88
N LEU A 14 -29.54 58.22 -28.34
CA LEU A 14 -30.20 57.44 -27.30
C LEU A 14 -30.67 56.08 -27.83
N VAL A 15 -31.22 56.04 -29.06
CA VAL A 15 -31.62 54.76 -29.71
C VAL A 15 -30.39 53.92 -30.04
N ALA A 16 -29.30 54.51 -30.53
CA ALA A 16 -28.07 53.79 -30.80
C ALA A 16 -27.42 53.24 -29.52
N GLY A 17 -27.44 54.04 -28.43
CA GLY A 17 -26.97 53.60 -27.10
C GLY A 17 -27.79 52.44 -26.55
N ALA A 18 -29.14 52.53 -26.65
CA ALA A 18 -30.00 51.42 -26.22
C ALA A 18 -29.80 50.14 -27.05
N ALA A 19 -29.64 50.28 -28.38
CA ALA A 19 -29.35 49.16 -29.27
C ALA A 19 -28.00 48.51 -28.95
N ALA A 20 -26.98 49.29 -28.62
CA ALA A 20 -25.68 48.78 -28.22
C ALA A 20 -25.73 48.02 -26.91
N VAL A 21 -26.46 48.54 -25.91
CA VAL A 21 -26.65 47.87 -24.61
C VAL A 21 -27.41 46.54 -24.77
N VAL A 22 -28.49 46.52 -25.57
CA VAL A 22 -29.24 45.31 -25.85
C VAL A 22 -28.39 44.28 -26.62
N SER A 23 -27.58 44.71 -27.55
CA SER A 23 -26.68 43.81 -28.29
C SER A 23 -25.57 43.24 -27.42
N ALA A 24 -24.95 44.08 -26.57
CA ALA A 24 -23.93 43.64 -25.61
C ALA A 24 -24.52 42.68 -24.57
N SER A 25 -25.70 42.96 -24.02
CA SER A 25 -26.34 42.06 -23.04
C SER A 25 -26.74 40.72 -23.66
N ARG A 26 -27.26 40.71 -24.91
CA ARG A 26 -27.54 39.47 -25.66
C ARG A 26 -26.27 38.66 -25.91
N TRP A 27 -25.19 39.32 -26.31
CA TRP A 27 -23.91 38.67 -26.56
C TRP A 27 -23.33 38.05 -25.29
N LEU A 28 -23.38 38.76 -24.15
CA LEU A 28 -22.94 38.21 -22.85
C LEU A 28 -23.78 37.00 -22.41
N VAL A 29 -25.12 37.08 -22.54
CA VAL A 29 -26.02 35.95 -22.20
C VAL A 29 -25.75 34.75 -23.10
N GLN A 30 -25.50 35.00 -24.41
CA GLN A 30 -25.22 33.94 -25.37
C GLN A 30 -23.87 33.29 -25.14
N GLN A 31 -22.89 34.05 -24.65
CA GLN A 31 -21.57 33.52 -24.27
C GLN A 31 -21.60 32.73 -22.95
N SER A 32 -22.44 33.14 -22.01
CA SER A 32 -22.63 32.40 -20.73
C SER A 32 -23.49 31.13 -20.90
N SER A 33 -24.36 31.06 -21.92
CA SER A 33 -25.17 29.88 -22.24
C SER A 33 -24.45 28.86 -23.13
N SER A 34 -23.25 29.15 -23.62
CA SER A 34 -22.53 28.22 -24.50
C SER A 34 -21.99 27.03 -23.74
N SER A 35 -22.61 25.89 -24.00
CA SER A 35 -22.24 24.52 -23.69
C SER A 35 -22.26 24.14 -22.23
N VAL A 36 -23.46 23.91 -21.73
CA VAL A 36 -23.70 23.15 -20.49
C VAL A 36 -23.78 21.65 -20.85
N ARG A 37 -23.02 20.82 -20.18
CA ARG A 37 -23.15 19.35 -20.23
C ARG A 37 -23.83 18.82 -18.97
N GLN A 38 -24.56 17.73 -19.12
CA GLN A 38 -25.12 17.04 -17.97
C GLN A 38 -24.04 16.08 -17.41
N VAL A 39 -23.75 16.19 -16.14
CA VAL A 39 -22.79 15.32 -15.46
C VAL A 39 -23.51 14.56 -14.36
N VAL A 40 -23.26 13.25 -14.29
CA VAL A 40 -23.81 12.41 -13.23
C VAL A 40 -23.01 12.63 -11.96
N VAL A 41 -23.71 12.98 -10.88
CA VAL A 41 -23.13 13.17 -9.56
C VAL A 41 -23.82 12.26 -8.53
N ALA A 42 -23.15 11.98 -7.42
CA ALA A 42 -23.73 11.25 -6.31
C ALA A 42 -24.86 12.06 -5.65
N ALA A 43 -26.04 11.47 -5.52
CA ALA A 43 -27.18 12.08 -4.85
C ALA A 43 -27.03 12.03 -3.31
N ASN A 44 -26.35 11.00 -2.81
CA ASN A 44 -26.05 10.75 -1.39
C ASN A 44 -24.58 10.34 -1.26
N ASP A 45 -24.08 10.25 -0.04
CA ASP A 45 -22.77 9.67 0.24
C ASP A 45 -22.78 8.18 -0.13
N LEU A 46 -21.79 7.76 -0.89
CA LEU A 46 -21.63 6.39 -1.39
C LEU A 46 -20.39 5.76 -0.77
N ASN A 47 -20.58 4.59 -0.22
CA ASN A 47 -19.50 3.85 0.41
C ASN A 47 -18.76 2.97 -0.60
N LEU A 48 -17.52 2.73 -0.31
CA LEU A 48 -16.65 1.79 -0.99
C LEU A 48 -17.31 0.40 -1.12
N GLY A 49 -17.23 -0.22 -2.31
CA GLY A 49 -17.81 -1.54 -2.58
C GLY A 49 -19.33 -1.54 -2.81
N GLN A 50 -19.98 -0.38 -2.75
CA GLN A 50 -21.41 -0.26 -2.95
C GLN A 50 -21.77 -0.28 -4.43
N PRO A 51 -22.76 -1.13 -4.86
CA PRO A 51 -23.28 -1.06 -6.22
C PRO A 51 -24.15 0.19 -6.40
N LEU A 52 -24.02 0.84 -7.54
CA LEU A 52 -24.77 2.04 -7.91
C LEU A 52 -26.16 1.68 -8.39
N ASN A 53 -27.15 2.43 -7.94
CA ASN A 53 -28.52 2.39 -8.40
C ASN A 53 -28.99 3.79 -8.82
N GLY A 54 -30.01 3.87 -9.68
CA GLY A 54 -30.50 5.15 -10.20
C GLY A 54 -30.93 6.15 -9.13
N SER A 55 -31.42 5.69 -7.95
CA SER A 55 -31.82 6.56 -6.84
C SER A 55 -30.66 7.27 -6.13
N GLN A 56 -29.46 6.78 -6.32
CA GLN A 56 -28.21 7.30 -5.72
C GLN A 56 -27.49 8.28 -6.65
N LEU A 57 -28.01 8.46 -7.84
CA LEU A 57 -27.41 9.28 -8.90
C LEU A 57 -28.36 10.44 -9.25
N ARG A 58 -27.79 11.55 -9.67
CA ARG A 58 -28.54 12.68 -10.23
C ARG A 58 -27.72 13.37 -11.32
N LEU A 59 -28.40 13.96 -12.29
CA LEU A 59 -27.80 14.79 -13.31
C LEU A 59 -27.71 16.23 -12.80
N VAL A 60 -26.57 16.86 -13.03
CA VAL A 60 -26.32 18.27 -12.72
C VAL A 60 -25.74 18.95 -13.96
N SER A 61 -26.27 20.15 -14.26
CA SER A 61 -25.73 20.97 -15.33
C SER A 61 -24.34 21.49 -14.96
N TRP A 62 -23.36 21.22 -15.82
CA TRP A 62 -21.97 21.58 -15.62
C TRP A 62 -21.43 22.37 -16.80
N PRO A 63 -20.63 23.45 -16.59
CA PRO A 63 -20.02 24.16 -17.70
C PRO A 63 -19.10 23.20 -18.49
N ALA A 64 -19.27 23.12 -19.80
CA ALA A 64 -18.59 22.14 -20.65
C ALA A 64 -17.06 22.20 -20.54
N GLY A 65 -16.50 23.40 -20.38
CA GLY A 65 -15.05 23.60 -20.21
C GLY A 65 -14.50 23.17 -18.86
N SER A 66 -15.38 22.85 -17.89
CA SER A 66 -14.99 22.45 -16.52
C SER A 66 -15.37 21.01 -16.18
N VAL A 67 -15.91 20.25 -17.14
CA VAL A 67 -16.29 18.84 -16.92
C VAL A 67 -15.02 18.03 -16.64
N PRO A 68 -14.94 17.33 -15.49
CA PRO A 68 -13.79 16.50 -15.17
C PRO A 68 -13.62 15.36 -16.18
N PRO A 69 -12.39 15.01 -16.57
CA PRO A 69 -12.15 13.90 -17.46
C PRO A 69 -12.65 12.58 -16.85
N GLY A 70 -13.32 11.74 -17.65
CA GLY A 70 -13.90 10.48 -17.19
C GLY A 70 -15.24 10.62 -16.47
N ALA A 71 -15.87 11.80 -16.47
CA ALA A 71 -17.23 11.99 -15.95
C ALA A 71 -18.27 11.37 -16.87
N PHE A 72 -19.34 10.82 -16.30
CA PHE A 72 -20.46 10.22 -17.02
C PHE A 72 -21.58 11.24 -17.26
N GLU A 73 -22.18 11.16 -18.44
CA GLU A 73 -23.31 12.01 -18.83
C GLU A 73 -24.66 11.26 -18.76
N ASP A 74 -24.62 9.91 -18.72
CA ASP A 74 -25.82 9.05 -18.63
C ASP A 74 -25.79 8.17 -17.40
N MET A 75 -26.85 8.24 -16.58
CA MET A 75 -27.00 7.43 -15.37
C MET A 75 -27.17 5.93 -15.66
N LYS A 76 -27.72 5.57 -16.83
CA LYS A 76 -27.97 4.17 -17.21
C LYS A 76 -26.68 3.38 -17.36
N THR A 77 -25.60 4.02 -17.81
CA THR A 77 -24.29 3.39 -17.96
C THR A 77 -23.63 3.05 -16.62
N LEU A 78 -24.14 3.64 -15.53
CA LEU A 78 -23.63 3.47 -14.17
C LEU A 78 -24.44 2.47 -13.36
N GLU A 79 -25.59 2.02 -13.84
CA GLU A 79 -26.43 1.04 -13.12
C GLU A 79 -25.66 -0.28 -12.90
N GLY A 80 -25.58 -0.72 -11.66
CA GLY A 80 -24.83 -1.93 -11.29
C GLY A 80 -23.31 -1.79 -11.25
N ARG A 81 -22.74 -0.64 -11.66
CA ARG A 81 -21.31 -0.36 -11.45
C ARG A 81 -21.02 -0.25 -9.95
N VAL A 82 -19.82 -0.60 -9.53
CA VAL A 82 -19.44 -0.62 -8.11
C VAL A 82 -18.45 0.49 -7.81
N VAL A 83 -18.68 1.17 -6.69
CA VAL A 83 -17.81 2.26 -6.20
C VAL A 83 -16.50 1.66 -5.66
N ARG A 84 -15.37 2.09 -6.19
CA ARG A 84 -14.03 1.69 -5.74
C ARG A 84 -13.43 2.66 -4.71
N THR A 85 -13.93 3.89 -4.68
CA THR A 85 -13.50 4.92 -3.73
C THR A 85 -14.74 5.65 -3.25
N SER A 86 -14.91 5.84 -1.96
CA SER A 86 -16.08 6.55 -1.39
C SER A 86 -16.32 7.89 -2.10
N LEU A 87 -17.59 8.17 -2.40
CA LEU A 87 -18.02 9.41 -3.05
C LEU A 87 -18.88 10.21 -2.09
N GLN A 88 -18.68 11.50 -2.03
CA GLN A 88 -19.50 12.42 -1.26
C GLN A 88 -20.70 12.89 -2.09
N ARG A 89 -21.76 13.25 -1.40
CA ARG A 89 -22.94 13.86 -2.03
C ARG A 89 -22.55 15.09 -2.88
N GLY A 90 -22.99 15.10 -4.13
CA GLY A 90 -22.69 16.18 -5.09
C GLY A 90 -21.39 16.00 -5.86
N GLU A 91 -20.62 14.98 -5.53
CA GLU A 91 -19.37 14.68 -6.22
C GLU A 91 -19.62 14.02 -7.58
N PRO A 92 -18.91 14.41 -8.66
CA PRO A 92 -19.06 13.79 -9.97
C PRO A 92 -18.56 12.34 -9.94
N VAL A 93 -19.35 11.45 -10.55
CA VAL A 93 -18.97 10.04 -10.69
C VAL A 93 -17.99 9.93 -11.86
N LEU A 94 -16.75 9.55 -11.55
CA LEU A 94 -15.67 9.37 -12.51
C LEU A 94 -15.37 7.88 -12.72
N ASP A 95 -14.97 7.49 -13.92
CA ASP A 95 -14.61 6.10 -14.23
C ASP A 95 -13.46 5.58 -13.36
N ALA A 96 -12.48 6.44 -13.02
CA ALA A 96 -11.37 6.10 -12.14
C ALA A 96 -11.80 5.75 -10.70
N LYS A 97 -13.01 6.17 -10.28
CA LYS A 97 -13.57 5.86 -8.95
C LYS A 97 -14.48 4.64 -8.94
N LEU A 98 -14.66 4.00 -10.08
CA LEU A 98 -15.48 2.80 -10.24
C LEU A 98 -14.61 1.57 -10.49
N ALA A 99 -15.10 0.44 -10.02
CA ALA A 99 -14.52 -0.85 -10.35
C ALA A 99 -14.76 -1.20 -11.83
N PRO A 100 -13.97 -2.09 -12.44
CA PRO A 100 -14.18 -2.54 -13.81
C PRO A 100 -15.62 -3.01 -14.06
N VAL A 101 -16.09 -2.88 -15.30
CA VAL A 101 -17.44 -3.33 -15.69
C VAL A 101 -17.58 -4.82 -15.41
N GLY A 102 -18.73 -5.23 -14.84
CA GLY A 102 -19.02 -6.62 -14.51
C GLY A 102 -18.52 -7.05 -13.13
N THR A 103 -17.83 -6.17 -12.39
CA THR A 103 -17.46 -6.44 -11.00
C THR A 103 -18.72 -6.52 -10.13
N LYS A 104 -18.82 -7.58 -9.33
CA LYS A 104 -19.88 -7.72 -8.33
C LYS A 104 -19.58 -6.84 -7.13
N GLY A 105 -20.63 -6.29 -6.51
CA GLY A 105 -20.48 -5.46 -5.31
C GLY A 105 -19.83 -6.18 -4.14
N GLY A 106 -19.46 -5.41 -3.14
CA GLY A 106 -18.82 -5.90 -1.93
C GLY A 106 -17.30 -5.70 -1.93
N LEU A 107 -16.66 -6.28 -0.92
CA LEU A 107 -15.22 -6.09 -0.68
C LEU A 107 -14.34 -6.55 -1.85
N SER A 108 -14.77 -7.59 -2.59
CA SER A 108 -14.05 -8.10 -3.76
C SER A 108 -13.87 -7.08 -4.88
N ALA A 109 -14.73 -6.07 -4.94
CA ALA A 109 -14.66 -5.00 -5.95
C ALA A 109 -13.53 -3.99 -5.72
N VAL A 110 -13.03 -3.94 -4.50
CA VAL A 110 -12.04 -2.93 -4.06
C VAL A 110 -10.65 -3.50 -3.85
N ILE A 111 -10.51 -4.81 -3.88
CA ILE A 111 -9.21 -5.48 -3.81
C ILE A 111 -8.43 -5.19 -5.10
N ASN A 112 -7.19 -4.74 -4.96
CA ASN A 112 -6.31 -4.51 -6.11
C ASN A 112 -5.89 -5.82 -6.79
N ASP A 113 -5.56 -5.74 -8.09
CA ASP A 113 -5.12 -6.89 -8.86
C ASP A 113 -3.91 -7.59 -8.21
N GLY A 114 -3.96 -8.92 -8.19
CA GLY A 114 -2.93 -9.74 -7.56
C GLY A 114 -2.97 -9.80 -6.04
N LYS A 115 -3.84 -8.99 -5.38
CA LYS A 115 -4.00 -8.98 -3.93
C LYS A 115 -5.19 -9.81 -3.44
N ARG A 116 -5.27 -10.00 -2.13
CA ARG A 116 -6.29 -10.77 -1.41
C ARG A 116 -6.76 -9.99 -0.20
N ALA A 117 -8.00 -10.22 0.22
CA ALA A 117 -8.51 -9.74 1.50
C ALA A 117 -8.44 -10.85 2.53
N ILE A 118 -7.82 -10.57 3.67
CA ILE A 118 -7.79 -11.48 4.81
C ILE A 118 -8.33 -10.77 6.05
N THR A 119 -9.21 -11.44 6.79
CA THR A 119 -9.77 -10.88 8.02
C THR A 119 -9.06 -11.49 9.22
N VAL A 120 -8.52 -10.65 10.08
CA VAL A 120 -7.85 -11.03 11.31
C VAL A 120 -8.55 -10.43 12.51
N ARG A 121 -8.56 -11.18 13.62
CA ARG A 121 -8.95 -10.64 14.92
C ARG A 121 -7.74 -9.99 15.56
N VAL A 122 -7.93 -8.79 16.06
CA VAL A 122 -6.89 -8.03 16.76
C VAL A 122 -7.30 -7.81 18.19
N ASN A 123 -6.33 -7.72 19.10
CA ASN A 123 -6.62 -7.53 20.50
C ASN A 123 -7.10 -6.09 20.75
N ASP A 124 -8.17 -5.91 21.52
CA ASP A 124 -8.80 -4.64 21.84
C ASP A 124 -7.87 -3.59 22.46
N VAL A 125 -6.87 -4.07 23.19
CA VAL A 125 -5.99 -3.20 24.00
C VAL A 125 -4.87 -2.56 23.17
N VAL A 126 -4.51 -3.16 22.02
CA VAL A 126 -3.34 -2.74 21.22
C VAL A 126 -3.73 -2.26 19.83
N GLY A 127 -4.94 -2.55 19.41
CA GLY A 127 -5.52 -1.91 18.22
C GLY A 127 -5.78 -0.44 18.54
N VAL A 128 -5.51 0.43 17.61
CA VAL A 128 -5.60 1.90 17.65
C VAL A 128 -7.02 2.38 18.04
N ALA A 129 -7.61 1.79 19.09
CA ALA A 129 -8.85 2.17 19.78
C ALA A 129 -9.95 2.77 18.85
N GLY A 130 -10.23 2.12 17.71
CA GLY A 130 -11.23 2.60 16.74
C GLY A 130 -10.72 3.60 15.70
N PHE A 131 -9.44 3.98 15.71
CA PHE A 131 -8.87 4.90 14.73
C PHE A 131 -8.36 4.22 13.45
N ALA A 132 -8.26 2.90 13.41
CA ALA A 132 -7.97 2.18 12.17
C ALA A 132 -9.23 2.21 11.27
N LEU A 133 -9.33 3.21 10.41
CA LEU A 133 -10.42 3.36 9.45
C LEU A 133 -10.08 2.68 8.12
N PRO A 134 -11.08 2.25 7.34
CA PRO A 134 -10.87 1.84 5.96
C PRO A 134 -10.11 2.91 5.17
N GLY A 135 -9.09 2.50 4.40
CA GLY A 135 -8.19 3.40 3.68
C GLY A 135 -6.91 3.77 4.42
N ASN A 136 -6.78 3.44 5.70
CA ASN A 136 -5.55 3.66 6.45
C ASN A 136 -4.53 2.53 6.21
N TYR A 137 -3.25 2.85 6.42
CA TYR A 137 -2.17 1.86 6.41
C TYR A 137 -1.77 1.49 7.83
N VAL A 138 -1.55 0.20 8.04
CA VAL A 138 -1.14 -0.36 9.33
C VAL A 138 0.05 -1.29 9.16
N ASP A 139 0.85 -1.41 10.22
CA ASP A 139 1.85 -2.45 10.37
C ASP A 139 1.32 -3.52 11.31
N VAL A 140 1.62 -4.79 11.02
CA VAL A 140 1.17 -5.95 11.80
C VAL A 140 2.31 -6.44 12.66
N ILE A 141 2.09 -6.44 13.96
CA ILE A 141 3.02 -6.98 14.95
C ILE A 141 2.49 -8.32 15.45
N VAL A 142 3.35 -9.32 15.52
CA VAL A 142 3.07 -10.56 16.21
C VAL A 142 3.83 -10.61 17.54
N ASN A 143 3.13 -11.02 18.60
CA ASN A 143 3.73 -11.38 19.86
C ASN A 143 3.62 -12.90 20.03
N THR A 144 4.75 -13.58 20.10
CA THR A 144 4.80 -15.03 20.22
C THR A 144 5.85 -15.44 21.25
N ASN A 145 5.70 -16.64 21.79
CA ASN A 145 6.70 -17.22 22.68
C ASN A 145 7.75 -17.94 21.83
N GLU A 146 9.00 -17.60 22.02
CA GLU A 146 10.12 -18.31 21.40
C GLU A 146 10.30 -19.67 22.10
N GLU A 147 10.08 -20.76 21.37
CA GLU A 147 10.44 -22.12 21.82
C GLU A 147 11.96 -22.31 21.67
N SER A 148 12.74 -21.58 22.46
CA SER A 148 14.18 -21.85 22.52
C SER A 148 14.44 -23.00 23.52
N LYS A 149 15.28 -23.96 23.12
CA LYS A 149 15.73 -25.08 23.97
C LYS A 149 16.54 -24.62 25.18
N SER A 150 16.84 -23.34 25.31
CA SER A 150 17.47 -22.75 26.48
C SER A 150 16.39 -22.21 27.43
N THR A 151 16.45 -22.58 28.67
CA THR A 151 15.59 -22.44 29.85
C THR A 151 14.91 -21.08 30.13
N GLN A 152 14.84 -20.17 29.16
CA GLN A 152 14.13 -18.89 29.28
C GLN A 152 13.09 -18.79 28.16
N ASN A 153 11.81 -19.04 28.53
CA ASN A 153 10.66 -18.70 27.69
C ASN A 153 10.71 -17.19 27.36
N GLY A 154 11.33 -16.84 26.26
CA GLY A 154 11.42 -15.48 25.75
C GLY A 154 10.20 -15.16 24.91
N SER A 155 9.37 -14.22 25.33
CA SER A 155 8.39 -13.61 24.44
C SER A 155 9.13 -12.69 23.47
N ILE A 156 8.84 -12.82 22.17
CA ILE A 156 9.34 -11.94 21.13
C ILE A 156 8.18 -11.22 20.45
N SER A 157 8.35 -9.92 20.27
CA SER A 157 7.43 -9.08 19.51
C SER A 157 8.13 -8.56 18.27
N LYS A 158 7.56 -8.80 17.08
CA LYS A 158 8.17 -8.44 15.81
C LYS A 158 7.13 -7.93 14.82
N ILE A 159 7.48 -6.92 14.04
CA ILE A 159 6.71 -6.50 12.87
C ILE A 159 6.88 -7.58 11.79
N VAL A 160 5.79 -8.18 11.37
CA VAL A 160 5.76 -9.26 10.36
C VAL A 160 5.31 -8.76 9.00
N LEU A 161 4.45 -7.75 8.97
CA LEU A 161 4.00 -7.10 7.75
C LEU A 161 3.97 -5.59 7.96
N GLU A 162 4.38 -4.86 6.93
CA GLU A 162 4.40 -3.39 6.93
C GLU A 162 3.53 -2.84 5.82
N LYS A 163 2.99 -1.63 6.03
CA LYS A 163 2.23 -0.87 5.05
C LYS A 163 1.06 -1.64 4.43
N ILE A 164 0.27 -2.27 5.27
CA ILE A 164 -0.90 -3.05 4.86
C ILE A 164 -2.14 -2.15 4.87
N LEU A 165 -2.88 -2.15 3.75
CA LEU A 165 -4.09 -1.36 3.60
C LEU A 165 -5.25 -2.01 4.35
N VAL A 166 -5.96 -1.22 5.16
CA VAL A 166 -7.21 -1.61 5.82
C VAL A 166 -8.37 -1.44 4.83
N LEU A 167 -9.04 -2.53 4.49
CA LEU A 167 -10.21 -2.52 3.61
C LEU A 167 -11.53 -2.33 4.38
N ALA A 168 -11.64 -2.97 5.53
CA ALA A 168 -12.85 -2.89 6.36
C ALA A 168 -12.51 -3.16 7.82
N VAL A 169 -13.32 -2.59 8.72
CA VAL A 169 -13.29 -2.86 10.15
C VAL A 169 -14.68 -3.35 10.56
N ALA A 170 -14.75 -4.52 11.15
CA ALA A 170 -15.99 -5.09 11.65
C ALA A 170 -16.03 -4.97 13.19
N GLN A 171 -17.08 -4.34 13.68
CA GLN A 171 -17.47 -4.35 15.08
C GLN A 171 -18.74 -5.20 15.19
N GLN A 172 -18.66 -6.37 15.78
CA GLN A 172 -19.84 -7.20 16.01
C GLN A 172 -20.41 -6.87 17.38
N VAL A 173 -21.54 -6.17 17.39
CA VAL A 173 -22.35 -5.98 18.59
C VAL A 173 -23.34 -7.12 18.64
N SER A 174 -23.14 -8.10 19.51
CA SER A 174 -24.12 -9.17 19.76
C SER A 174 -25.28 -8.59 20.56
N ARG A 175 -26.51 -8.75 20.06
CA ARG A 175 -27.75 -8.23 20.70
C ARG A 175 -28.28 -9.13 21.82
N ASP A 176 -27.78 -10.36 21.93
CA ASP A 176 -28.35 -11.39 22.82
C ASP A 176 -27.62 -11.61 24.14
N ASP A 177 -26.48 -10.97 24.36
CA ASP A 177 -25.77 -11.00 25.63
C ASP A 177 -25.95 -9.66 26.37
N THR A 178 -26.26 -9.73 27.63
CA THR A 178 -26.40 -8.55 28.52
C THR A 178 -25.14 -7.72 28.66
N GLN A 179 -24.07 -8.11 28.01
CA GLN A 179 -22.83 -7.33 27.84
C GLN A 179 -22.40 -7.30 26.37
N PRO A 180 -22.20 -6.11 25.77
CA PRO A 180 -21.74 -6.00 24.40
C PRO A 180 -20.33 -6.56 24.26
N LYS A 181 -20.17 -7.68 23.55
CA LYS A 181 -18.87 -8.20 23.11
C LYS A 181 -18.46 -7.45 21.85
N VAL A 182 -17.52 -6.53 21.97
CA VAL A 182 -16.90 -5.89 20.81
C VAL A 182 -15.87 -6.88 20.25
N VAL A 183 -16.18 -7.49 19.11
CA VAL A 183 -15.20 -8.33 18.38
C VAL A 183 -14.52 -7.44 17.37
N ASN A 184 -13.29 -7.08 17.61
CA ASN A 184 -12.48 -6.29 16.69
C ASN A 184 -11.90 -7.21 15.61
N ALA A 185 -12.50 -7.16 14.42
CA ALA A 185 -11.99 -7.83 13.26
C ALA A 185 -11.65 -6.80 12.18
N VAL A 186 -10.46 -6.91 11.62
CA VAL A 186 -9.97 -6.01 10.58
C VAL A 186 -9.67 -6.81 9.34
N THR A 187 -10.17 -6.33 8.19
CA THR A 187 -9.89 -6.92 6.89
C THR A 187 -8.78 -6.14 6.21
N LEU A 188 -7.73 -6.84 5.88
CA LEU A 188 -6.48 -6.31 5.34
C LEU A 188 -6.29 -6.73 3.90
N GLU A 189 -5.73 -5.85 3.07
CA GLU A 189 -5.33 -6.16 1.70
C GLU A 189 -3.88 -6.61 1.68
N VAL A 190 -3.64 -7.87 1.29
CA VAL A 190 -2.33 -8.52 1.32
C VAL A 190 -2.00 -9.22 0.01
N THR A 191 -0.73 -9.43 -0.29
CA THR A 191 -0.31 -10.37 -1.33
C THR A 191 -0.52 -11.82 -0.87
N PRO A 192 -0.52 -12.81 -1.77
CA PRO A 192 -0.60 -14.22 -1.37
C PRO A 192 0.47 -14.61 -0.34
N ASP A 193 1.73 -14.24 -0.57
CA ASP A 193 2.85 -14.51 0.36
C ASP A 193 2.65 -13.85 1.74
N GLN A 194 2.10 -12.62 1.74
CA GLN A 194 1.77 -11.92 2.97
C GLN A 194 0.61 -12.59 3.71
N ALA A 195 -0.38 -13.13 2.97
CA ALA A 195 -1.50 -13.87 3.56
C ALA A 195 -1.01 -15.13 4.29
N GLU A 196 -0.10 -15.88 3.68
CA GLU A 196 0.50 -17.07 4.28
C GLU A 196 1.29 -16.73 5.54
N LYS A 197 2.13 -15.68 5.49
CA LYS A 197 2.85 -15.17 6.67
C LYS A 197 1.91 -14.76 7.80
N LEU A 198 0.80 -14.10 7.44
CA LEU A 198 -0.18 -13.62 8.41
C LEU A 198 -0.96 -14.78 9.06
N ASP A 199 -1.24 -15.83 8.29
CA ASP A 199 -1.90 -17.04 8.79
C ASP A 199 -1.01 -17.78 9.80
N VAL A 200 0.27 -17.94 9.47
CA VAL A 200 1.25 -18.49 10.42
C VAL A 200 1.37 -17.61 11.65
N ALA A 201 1.51 -16.29 11.48
CA ALA A 201 1.64 -15.36 12.61
C ALA A 201 0.43 -15.46 13.57
N ARG A 202 -0.79 -15.58 13.00
CA ARG A 202 -2.03 -15.78 13.76
C ARG A 202 -2.05 -17.10 14.53
N SER A 203 -1.46 -18.15 13.99
CA SER A 203 -1.45 -19.49 14.63
C SER A 203 -0.45 -19.59 15.77
N VAL A 204 0.66 -18.84 15.72
CA VAL A 204 1.76 -18.94 16.70
C VAL A 204 1.73 -17.84 17.76
N GLY A 205 0.92 -16.80 17.60
CA GLY A 205 0.92 -15.68 18.51
C GLY A 205 -0.30 -14.78 18.45
N THR A 206 -0.23 -13.68 19.19
CA THR A 206 -1.25 -12.64 19.22
C THR A 206 -0.87 -11.52 18.27
N LEU A 207 -1.82 -11.13 17.43
CA LEU A 207 -1.64 -10.05 16.47
C LEU A 207 -2.07 -8.69 17.05
N SER A 208 -1.29 -7.68 16.76
CA SER A 208 -1.56 -6.29 17.08
C SER A 208 -1.36 -5.43 15.84
N LEU A 209 -2.16 -4.38 15.68
CA LEU A 209 -2.03 -3.43 14.60
C LEU A 209 -1.47 -2.10 15.11
N VAL A 210 -0.54 -1.54 14.36
CA VAL A 210 0.00 -0.19 14.60
C VAL A 210 -0.35 0.68 13.41
N LEU A 211 -1.00 1.80 13.67
CA LEU A 211 -1.34 2.77 12.63
C LEU A 211 -0.07 3.44 12.12
N ARG A 212 0.10 3.40 10.80
CA ARG A 212 1.24 4.03 10.12
C ARG A 212 0.87 5.40 9.61
N ASN A 213 1.82 6.33 9.66
CA ASN A 213 1.65 7.61 8.98
C ASN A 213 1.56 7.36 7.47
N GLN A 214 0.54 7.92 6.82
CA GLN A 214 0.30 7.77 5.37
C GLN A 214 1.44 8.32 4.51
N MET A 215 2.20 9.30 5.02
CA MET A 215 3.34 9.90 4.32
C MET A 215 4.65 9.13 4.53
N ASP A 216 4.68 8.15 5.46
CA ASP A 216 5.87 7.36 5.72
C ASP A 216 5.98 6.21 4.73
N VAL A 217 6.97 6.29 3.86
CA VAL A 217 7.28 5.29 2.83
C VAL A 217 8.49 4.41 3.18
N ALA A 218 9.18 4.68 4.29
CA ALA A 218 10.39 3.97 4.67
C ALA A 218 10.07 2.54 5.15
N ASP A 219 10.76 1.54 4.60
CA ASP A 219 10.72 0.18 5.13
C ASP A 219 11.59 0.10 6.38
N ILE A 220 11.04 -0.43 7.47
CA ILE A 220 11.71 -0.50 8.77
C ILE A 220 12.02 -1.97 9.08
N ASN A 221 13.25 -2.38 8.87
CA ASN A 221 13.69 -3.73 9.28
C ASN A 221 14.12 -3.69 10.75
N THR A 222 13.24 -4.16 11.64
CA THR A 222 13.53 -4.31 13.07
C THR A 222 13.94 -5.74 13.40
N GLY A 223 14.91 -5.92 14.30
CA GLY A 223 15.30 -7.22 14.81
C GLY A 223 14.24 -7.91 15.68
N GLY A 224 13.17 -7.16 16.03
CA GLY A 224 12.18 -7.56 17.04
C GLY A 224 12.63 -7.17 18.45
N ALA A 225 11.65 -7.11 19.36
CA ALA A 225 11.87 -6.83 20.77
C ALA A 225 11.62 -8.08 21.60
N THR A 226 12.56 -8.41 22.49
CA THR A 226 12.43 -9.48 23.47
C THR A 226 12.31 -8.90 24.88
N LYS A 227 11.86 -9.70 25.84
CA LYS A 227 11.86 -9.30 27.25
C LYS A 227 13.25 -8.89 27.74
N GLY A 228 14.31 -9.52 27.22
CA GLY A 228 15.70 -9.18 27.53
C GLY A 228 16.07 -7.78 27.04
N THR A 229 15.78 -7.48 25.76
CA THR A 229 16.07 -6.17 25.18
C THR A 229 15.23 -5.06 25.81
N LEU A 230 13.96 -5.35 26.16
CA LEU A 230 13.07 -4.41 26.83
C LEU A 230 13.57 -4.01 28.23
N LEU A 231 14.15 -4.98 28.96
CA LEU A 231 14.69 -4.76 30.32
C LEU A 231 16.17 -4.30 30.32
N GLY A 232 16.70 -3.92 29.16
CA GLY A 232 18.07 -3.40 29.04
C GLY A 232 19.18 -4.44 29.19
N LYS A 233 18.85 -5.75 29.13
CA LYS A 233 19.86 -6.79 29.00
C LYS A 233 20.41 -6.71 27.58
N ALA A 234 21.72 -6.47 27.44
CA ALA A 234 22.36 -6.51 26.13
C ALA A 234 22.07 -7.85 25.44
N PRO A 235 21.84 -7.86 24.10
CA PRO A 235 21.69 -9.10 23.37
C PRO A 235 22.91 -9.98 23.64
N GLU A 236 22.68 -11.19 24.15
CA GLU A 236 23.75 -12.16 24.29
C GLU A 236 24.27 -12.44 22.90
N ALA A 237 25.53 -12.05 22.64
CA ALA A 237 26.17 -12.27 21.36
C ALA A 237 26.02 -13.77 21.02
N PRO A 238 25.63 -14.11 19.77
CA PRO A 238 25.49 -15.52 19.40
C PRO A 238 26.78 -16.24 19.79
N ALA A 239 26.65 -17.23 20.66
CA ALA A 239 27.79 -18.02 21.09
C ALA A 239 28.44 -18.56 19.83
N VAL A 240 29.59 -18.00 19.50
CA VAL A 240 30.43 -18.49 18.41
C VAL A 240 30.76 -19.91 18.78
N LYS A 241 30.07 -20.88 18.19
CA LYS A 241 30.53 -22.27 18.28
C LYS A 241 31.89 -22.30 17.65
N ILE A 242 32.91 -22.17 18.47
CA ILE A 242 34.28 -22.47 18.07
C ILE A 242 34.23 -23.94 17.69
N VAL A 243 34.04 -24.22 16.41
CA VAL A 243 34.32 -25.56 15.89
C VAL A 243 35.82 -25.71 16.03
N THR A 244 36.24 -26.27 17.15
CA THR A 244 37.61 -26.72 17.29
C THR A 244 37.80 -27.81 16.25
N GLN A 245 38.25 -27.41 15.07
CA GLN A 245 38.76 -28.37 14.12
C GLN A 245 39.96 -29.01 14.83
N THR A 246 39.72 -30.18 15.40
CA THR A 246 40.81 -31.03 15.83
C THR A 246 41.61 -31.33 14.57
N ALA A 247 42.66 -30.56 14.39
CA ALA A 247 43.62 -30.85 13.33
C ALA A 247 44.20 -32.22 13.62
N THR A 248 43.69 -33.21 12.92
CA THR A 248 44.27 -34.55 12.94
C THR A 248 45.66 -34.38 12.38
N ARG A 249 46.65 -34.25 13.26
CA ARG A 249 48.04 -34.19 12.90
C ARG A 249 48.40 -35.56 12.29
N THR A 250 48.32 -35.64 10.98
CA THR A 250 48.79 -36.79 10.22
C THR A 250 50.29 -36.84 10.50
N VAL A 251 50.67 -37.78 11.35
CA VAL A 251 52.09 -38.09 11.59
C VAL A 251 52.60 -38.67 10.26
N VAL A 252 53.22 -37.85 9.43
CA VAL A 252 53.97 -38.32 8.28
C VAL A 252 55.15 -39.06 8.83
N LYS A 253 55.07 -40.41 8.78
CA LYS A 253 56.19 -41.29 9.13
C LYS A 253 57.29 -41.07 8.11
N THR A 254 58.24 -40.22 8.48
CA THR A 254 59.42 -39.95 7.65
C THR A 254 60.17 -41.25 7.48
N ARG A 255 60.06 -41.84 6.33
CA ARG A 255 60.88 -43.02 5.95
C ARG A 255 62.26 -42.49 5.67
N THR A 256 63.21 -42.78 6.57
CA THR A 256 64.62 -42.52 6.38
C THR A 256 65.08 -43.32 5.17
N ILE A 257 65.25 -42.63 4.06
CA ILE A 257 65.92 -43.20 2.85
C ILE A 257 67.41 -43.18 3.16
N ALA A 258 68.00 -44.35 3.15
CA ALA A 258 69.47 -44.50 3.31
C ALA A 258 70.14 -43.67 2.21
N ALA A 259 71.16 -42.90 2.62
CA ALA A 259 71.92 -42.07 1.72
C ALA A 259 72.62 -42.97 0.70
N ALA A 260 72.39 -42.72 -0.58
CA ALA A 260 73.09 -43.26 -1.69
C ALA A 260 74.52 -42.63 -1.73
N PRO A 261 75.53 -43.35 -2.19
CA PRO A 261 76.89 -42.82 -2.22
C PRO A 261 77.00 -41.62 -3.16
N ALA A 262 77.72 -40.60 -2.70
CA ALA A 262 77.98 -39.38 -3.45
C ALA A 262 78.79 -39.70 -4.70
N HIS A 263 78.21 -39.52 -5.84
CA HIS A 263 79.00 -39.43 -7.10
C HIS A 263 79.39 -37.97 -7.27
N SER A 264 80.70 -37.73 -7.33
CA SER A 264 81.33 -36.44 -7.67
C SER A 264 81.27 -36.24 -9.21
N GLY A 265 80.13 -35.78 -9.66
CA GLY A 265 79.96 -35.32 -11.04
C GLY A 265 79.41 -33.90 -11.02
N ASN A 266 79.85 -33.04 -11.88
CA ASN A 266 79.35 -31.71 -12.04
C ASN A 266 77.89 -31.79 -12.59
N CYS A 267 76.90 -31.49 -11.76
CA CYS A 267 75.52 -31.50 -12.15
C CYS A 267 75.03 -30.06 -12.33
N VAL A 268 74.34 -29.79 -13.42
CA VAL A 268 73.71 -28.47 -13.71
C VAL A 268 72.23 -28.64 -13.78
N GLY A 269 71.49 -27.78 -13.05
CA GLY A 269 70.05 -27.71 -13.12
C GLY A 269 69.63 -26.95 -14.38
N VAL A 270 68.84 -27.58 -15.26
CA VAL A 270 68.24 -26.97 -16.43
C VAL A 270 66.73 -26.75 -16.21
N LEU A 271 66.28 -25.50 -16.38
CA LEU A 271 64.86 -25.12 -16.31
C LEU A 271 64.36 -24.98 -17.75
N THR A 272 63.42 -25.82 -18.12
CA THR A 272 62.65 -25.72 -19.37
C THR A 272 61.18 -25.49 -19.04
N GLY A 273 60.70 -24.23 -19.11
CA GLY A 273 59.35 -23.87 -18.72
C GLY A 273 59.13 -23.99 -17.21
N VAL A 274 58.09 -24.71 -16.78
CA VAL A 274 57.72 -24.93 -15.36
C VAL A 274 58.30 -26.24 -14.78
N GLN A 275 59.15 -26.99 -15.54
CA GLN A 275 59.73 -28.24 -15.05
C GLN A 275 61.27 -28.10 -14.98
N GLY A 276 61.78 -28.39 -13.80
CA GLY A 276 63.24 -28.44 -13.58
C GLY A 276 63.75 -29.88 -13.66
N SER A 277 64.76 -30.12 -14.44
CA SER A 277 65.54 -31.38 -14.48
C SER A 277 67.00 -31.12 -14.17
N VAL A 278 67.71 -32.12 -13.59
CA VAL A 278 69.14 -32.04 -13.27
C VAL A 278 69.86 -32.99 -14.21
N GLU A 279 70.76 -32.47 -14.99
CA GLU A 279 71.61 -33.26 -15.84
C GLU A 279 73.06 -33.25 -15.28
N CYS A 280 73.69 -34.42 -15.18
CA CYS A 280 75.05 -34.63 -14.66
C CYS A 280 75.94 -35.13 -15.79
N PHE A 281 77.13 -34.53 -15.89
CA PHE A 281 78.12 -34.90 -16.85
C PHE A 281 79.39 -35.51 -16.21
#